data_48d1e94efb029acd5d333470378259d2
#
_entry.id   48d1e94efb029acd5d333470378259d2
#
_cell.length_a   1.000
_cell.length_b   1.000
_cell.length_c   1.000
_cell.angle_alpha   90.00
_cell.angle_beta   90.00
_cell.angle_gamma   90.00
#
_symmetry.space_group_name_H-M   'P 1'
#
loop_
_entity.id
_entity.type
_entity.pdbx_description
1 polymer ?
#
loop_
_entity_poly.entity_id
_entity_poly.type
_entity_poly.pdbx_seq_one_letter_code
_entity_poly.pdbx_strand_id
1 'polypeptide(L)'
;MNKTQNQQVTFFEKRKGAIAVLFAIILPVQLIILGFCIDFANMQRVRNEGRVIADLASKAAADALARSGGDTDLAIQTAQDVAAANTIGNTFHTLEPSEIIFGRGQTQADGSVEFQPGTTPFNSVRVNAIRTDANPNGPVPLFFGAFYGQPEFSFLQTATSSFRDVELCLVLDRSVSMKFEIARTAGGPSNRQLRCILPGANSRWAGLDSAVRLFLDELDASPARERIGMVTFASDASDGCGGGRVLTASRLDQPISESTDAIRNALDTYNNSIWFGSTDITAGINEARQHMLVSANPLRDRVIVVLTDGTHRFNAQQPPEAAAECLREGIIVHTITFSDEADLAGMQETALRGGGTHQHAANVADLTESFRRLAGSLSIITE
;
A
#
# COMPACT_ATOMS: atom_id res chain seq x y z
N MET A 1 -75.17 22.51 -64.67
CA MET A 1 -74.61 21.52 -63.72
C MET A 1 -73.13 21.36 -64.00
N ASN A 2 -72.31 21.47 -62.98
CA ASN A 2 -70.83 21.31 -62.84
C ASN A 2 -70.07 22.59 -62.55
N LYS A 3 -70.06 23.00 -61.34
CA LYS A 3 -69.08 23.88 -60.68
C LYS A 3 -68.73 23.35 -59.32
N THR A 4 -67.99 22.26 -59.20
CA THR A 4 -67.50 21.76 -57.91
C THR A 4 -66.24 20.89 -57.99
N GLN A 5 -65.29 21.19 -58.85
CA GLN A 5 -64.07 20.37 -58.92
C GLN A 5 -62.73 21.13 -58.96
N ASN A 6 -62.68 22.42 -58.67
CA ASN A 6 -61.44 23.19 -58.79
C ASN A 6 -60.93 23.89 -57.50
N GLN A 7 -61.37 23.44 -56.30
CA GLN A 7 -60.90 24.04 -55.07
C GLN A 7 -60.00 23.15 -54.21
N GLN A 8 -59.76 21.90 -54.57
CA GLN A 8 -58.89 21.01 -53.74
C GLN A 8 -57.39 20.98 -54.09
N VAL A 9 -57.00 21.46 -55.27
CA VAL A 9 -55.63 21.39 -55.76
C VAL A 9 -54.75 22.53 -55.21
N THR A 10 -55.29 23.63 -54.80
CA THR A 10 -54.55 24.83 -54.38
C THR A 10 -54.11 24.79 -52.91
N PHE A 11 -54.62 23.86 -52.11
CA PHE A 11 -54.20 23.77 -50.63
C PHE A 11 -52.95 22.98 -50.43
N PHE A 12 -52.52 22.10 -51.30
CA PHE A 12 -51.31 21.30 -51.15
C PHE A 12 -50.04 22.00 -51.66
N GLU A 13 -50.10 22.91 -52.60
CA GLU A 13 -48.94 23.67 -53.11
C GLU A 13 -48.43 24.73 -52.10
N LYS A 14 -49.33 25.33 -51.32
CA LYS A 14 -48.89 26.32 -50.29
C LYS A 14 -48.13 25.71 -49.08
N ARG A 15 -48.22 24.41 -48.85
CA ARG A 15 -47.51 23.75 -47.71
C ARG A 15 -46.06 23.37 -48.02
N LYS A 16 -45.64 23.20 -49.25
CA LYS A 16 -44.26 22.80 -49.61
C LYS A 16 -43.23 23.88 -49.29
N GLY A 17 -43.57 25.17 -49.44
CA GLY A 17 -42.66 26.26 -49.05
C GLY A 17 -42.46 26.44 -47.56
N ALA A 18 -43.49 26.19 -46.73
CA ALA A 18 -43.39 26.32 -45.30
C ALA A 18 -42.46 25.28 -44.65
N ILE A 19 -42.43 24.05 -45.19
CA ILE A 19 -41.53 22.99 -44.71
C ILE A 19 -40.08 23.32 -45.06
N ALA A 20 -39.78 23.86 -46.25
CA ALA A 20 -38.44 24.26 -46.64
C ALA A 20 -37.90 25.42 -45.77
N VAL A 21 -38.74 26.38 -45.41
CA VAL A 21 -38.36 27.46 -44.48
C VAL A 21 -38.11 26.93 -43.07
N LEU A 22 -38.93 26.00 -42.58
CA LEU A 22 -38.74 25.34 -41.31
C LEU A 22 -37.42 24.57 -41.27
N PHE A 23 -37.10 23.79 -42.29
CA PHE A 23 -35.83 23.10 -42.43
C PHE A 23 -34.64 24.07 -42.50
N ALA A 24 -34.75 25.18 -43.22
CA ALA A 24 -33.69 26.18 -43.32
C ALA A 24 -33.34 26.84 -41.95
N ILE A 25 -34.30 26.90 -41.03
CA ILE A 25 -34.08 27.43 -39.65
C ILE A 25 -33.60 26.34 -38.72
N ILE A 26 -34.19 25.13 -38.75
CA ILE A 26 -33.87 24.07 -37.81
C ILE A 26 -32.49 23.44 -38.09
N LEU A 27 -32.11 23.27 -39.35
CA LEU A 27 -30.85 22.62 -39.72
C LEU A 27 -29.60 23.33 -39.15
N PRO A 28 -29.44 24.66 -39.26
CA PRO A 28 -28.33 25.37 -38.63
C PRO A 28 -28.28 25.18 -37.09
N VAL A 29 -29.44 25.23 -36.42
CA VAL A 29 -29.54 25.03 -34.99
C VAL A 29 -29.10 23.63 -34.59
N GLN A 30 -29.52 22.60 -35.35
CA GLN A 30 -29.08 21.21 -35.09
C GLN A 30 -27.57 21.04 -35.32
N LEU A 31 -27.00 21.67 -36.35
CA LEU A 31 -25.55 21.62 -36.60
C LEU A 31 -24.75 22.29 -35.49
N ILE A 32 -25.22 23.40 -34.93
CA ILE A 32 -24.59 24.05 -33.78
C ILE A 32 -24.63 23.13 -32.54
N ILE A 33 -25.78 22.50 -32.26
CA ILE A 33 -25.93 21.58 -31.14
C ILE A 33 -25.00 20.36 -31.32
N LEU A 34 -24.92 19.77 -32.50
CA LEU A 34 -24.03 18.66 -32.81
C LEU A 34 -22.55 19.05 -32.63
N GLY A 35 -22.16 20.23 -33.14
CA GLY A 35 -20.82 20.77 -32.97
C GLY A 35 -20.45 20.93 -31.46
N PHE A 36 -21.38 21.49 -30.67
CA PHE A 36 -21.20 21.60 -29.24
C PHE A 36 -21.06 20.23 -28.55
N CYS A 37 -21.86 19.23 -28.94
CA CYS A 37 -21.73 17.87 -28.37
C CYS A 37 -20.38 17.24 -28.68
N ILE A 38 -19.83 17.44 -29.87
CA ILE A 38 -18.52 16.93 -30.29
C ILE A 38 -17.42 17.62 -29.47
N ASP A 39 -17.46 18.94 -29.34
CA ASP A 39 -16.48 19.69 -28.56
C ASP A 39 -16.57 19.34 -27.09
N PHE A 40 -17.77 19.19 -26.54
CA PHE A 40 -17.94 18.76 -25.15
C PHE A 40 -17.35 17.37 -24.89
N ALA A 41 -17.58 16.42 -25.81
CA ALA A 41 -16.97 15.08 -25.70
C ALA A 41 -15.44 15.16 -25.77
N ASN A 42 -14.89 15.99 -26.66
CA ASN A 42 -13.46 16.23 -26.76
C ASN A 42 -12.89 16.88 -25.48
N MET A 43 -13.58 17.86 -24.91
CA MET A 43 -13.19 18.48 -23.63
C MET A 43 -13.10 17.44 -22.49
N GLN A 44 -14.06 16.51 -22.39
CA GLN A 44 -14.01 15.44 -21.39
C GLN A 44 -12.85 14.48 -21.66
N ARG A 45 -12.60 14.12 -22.92
CA ARG A 45 -11.48 13.27 -23.30
C ARG A 45 -10.14 13.87 -22.86
N VAL A 46 -9.87 15.13 -23.24
CA VAL A 46 -8.59 15.78 -22.94
C VAL A 46 -8.40 16.06 -21.43
N ARG A 47 -9.51 16.29 -20.68
CA ARG A 47 -9.45 16.35 -19.21
C ARG A 47 -9.03 15.02 -18.60
N ASN A 48 -9.58 13.91 -19.09
CA ASN A 48 -9.20 12.59 -18.62
C ASN A 48 -7.73 12.26 -18.97
N GLU A 49 -7.27 12.60 -20.17
CA GLU A 49 -5.86 12.47 -20.56
C GLU A 49 -4.94 13.28 -19.62
N GLY A 50 -5.31 14.53 -19.31
CA GLY A 50 -4.57 15.37 -18.37
C GLY A 50 -4.55 14.79 -16.94
N ARG A 51 -5.68 14.22 -16.50
CA ARG A 51 -5.74 13.54 -15.19
C ARG A 51 -4.82 12.31 -15.14
N VAL A 52 -4.83 11.50 -16.20
CA VAL A 52 -3.96 10.31 -16.31
C VAL A 52 -2.50 10.71 -16.28
N ILE A 53 -2.11 11.77 -16.98
CA ILE A 53 -0.72 12.27 -16.96
C ILE A 53 -0.34 12.77 -15.56
N ALA A 54 -1.19 13.56 -14.92
CA ALA A 54 -0.92 14.05 -13.57
C ALA A 54 -0.75 12.88 -12.58
N ASP A 55 -1.60 11.86 -12.68
CA ASP A 55 -1.56 10.66 -11.85
C ASP A 55 -0.28 9.84 -12.09
N LEU A 56 0.03 9.51 -13.33
CA LEU A 56 1.25 8.75 -13.67
C LEU A 56 2.52 9.51 -13.29
N ALA A 57 2.58 10.81 -13.55
CA ALA A 57 3.75 11.63 -13.23
C ALA A 57 3.92 11.81 -11.71
N SER A 58 2.83 11.99 -10.95
CA SER A 58 2.91 12.09 -9.49
C SER A 58 3.35 10.78 -8.85
N LYS A 59 2.87 9.63 -9.34
CA LYS A 59 3.29 8.29 -8.89
C LYS A 59 4.78 8.05 -9.17
N ALA A 60 5.21 8.33 -10.39
CA ALA A 60 6.60 8.14 -10.79
C ALA A 60 7.55 9.05 -10.00
N ALA A 61 7.17 10.31 -9.77
CA ALA A 61 7.93 11.23 -8.95
C ALA A 61 8.00 10.81 -7.48
N ALA A 62 6.87 10.35 -6.90
CA ALA A 62 6.83 9.86 -5.53
C ALA A 62 7.71 8.61 -5.35
N ASP A 63 7.68 7.69 -6.30
CA ASP A 63 8.54 6.51 -6.33
C ASP A 63 10.02 6.88 -6.46
N ALA A 64 10.37 7.81 -7.36
CA ALA A 64 11.74 8.31 -7.49
C ALA A 64 12.24 9.00 -6.21
N LEU A 65 11.39 9.80 -5.57
CA LEU A 65 11.68 10.47 -4.30
C LEU A 65 11.94 9.46 -3.17
N ALA A 66 11.11 8.40 -3.09
CA ALA A 66 11.26 7.34 -2.10
C ALA A 66 12.58 6.57 -2.28
N ARG A 67 12.87 6.12 -3.52
CA ARG A 67 14.08 5.33 -3.83
C ARG A 67 15.38 6.10 -3.68
N SER A 68 15.37 7.39 -3.98
CA SER A 68 16.56 8.25 -3.89
C SER A 68 16.84 8.76 -2.48
N GLY A 69 15.94 8.50 -1.51
CA GLY A 69 16.05 9.05 -0.16
C GLY A 69 15.79 10.55 -0.09
N GLY A 70 14.93 11.06 -0.99
CA GLY A 70 14.48 12.45 -0.96
C GLY A 70 15.09 13.37 -2.03
N ASP A 71 15.69 12.83 -3.09
CA ASP A 71 16.24 13.62 -4.19
C ASP A 71 15.10 14.20 -5.05
N THR A 72 14.85 15.49 -4.87
CA THR A 72 13.80 16.22 -5.57
C THR A 72 14.11 16.44 -7.05
N ASP A 73 15.40 16.56 -7.43
CA ASP A 73 15.79 16.81 -8.82
C ASP A 73 15.53 15.56 -9.67
N LEU A 74 15.89 14.38 -9.14
CA LEU A 74 15.57 13.10 -9.78
C LEU A 74 14.05 12.90 -9.91
N ALA A 75 13.27 13.25 -8.88
CA ALA A 75 11.82 13.14 -8.90
C ALA A 75 11.19 14.08 -9.94
N ILE A 76 11.67 15.32 -10.08
CA ILE A 76 11.25 16.27 -11.12
C ILE A 76 11.52 15.69 -12.50
N GLN A 77 12.75 15.24 -12.76
CA GLN A 77 13.14 14.65 -14.05
C GLN A 77 12.24 13.46 -14.40
N THR A 78 12.02 12.57 -13.44
CA THR A 78 11.15 11.39 -13.66
C THR A 78 9.73 11.76 -14.00
N ALA A 79 9.14 12.76 -13.31
CA ALA A 79 7.80 13.25 -13.63
C ALA A 79 7.73 13.85 -15.06
N GLN A 80 8.73 14.63 -15.44
CA GLN A 80 8.83 15.26 -16.77
C GLN A 80 8.97 14.20 -17.87
N ASP A 81 9.78 13.17 -17.67
CA ASP A 81 9.98 12.07 -18.63
C ASP A 81 8.67 11.30 -18.85
N VAL A 82 7.93 11.01 -17.78
CA VAL A 82 6.61 10.36 -17.87
C VAL A 82 5.60 11.23 -18.62
N ALA A 83 5.55 12.52 -18.32
CA ALA A 83 4.64 13.44 -18.99
C ALA A 83 4.97 13.59 -20.49
N ALA A 84 6.26 13.72 -20.83
CA ALA A 84 6.75 13.84 -22.20
C ALA A 84 6.49 12.59 -23.05
N ALA A 85 6.36 11.42 -22.42
CA ALA A 85 5.98 10.17 -23.09
C ALA A 85 4.47 10.06 -23.39
N ASN A 86 3.65 11.00 -22.89
CA ASN A 86 2.19 10.97 -23.00
C ASN A 86 1.65 12.21 -23.74
N THR A 87 0.42 12.13 -24.24
CA THR A 87 -0.20 13.19 -25.02
C THR A 87 -1.52 13.66 -24.41
N ILE A 88 -1.80 14.95 -24.59
CA ILE A 88 -3.11 15.57 -24.32
C ILE A 88 -3.61 16.17 -25.62
N GLY A 89 -4.74 15.69 -26.12
CA GLY A 89 -5.32 16.18 -27.38
C GLY A 89 -4.40 15.94 -28.59
N ASN A 90 -3.68 14.83 -28.62
CA ASN A 90 -2.69 14.43 -29.64
C ASN A 90 -1.39 15.29 -29.66
N THR A 91 -1.14 16.13 -28.66
CA THR A 91 0.13 16.85 -28.47
C THR A 91 0.86 16.33 -27.24
N PHE A 92 2.18 16.16 -27.34
CA PHE A 92 3.00 15.81 -26.17
C PHE A 92 2.85 16.88 -25.10
N HIS A 93 2.87 16.44 -23.85
CA HIS A 93 2.71 17.31 -22.70
C HIS A 93 4.04 17.51 -21.99
N THR A 94 4.44 18.76 -21.82
CA THR A 94 5.66 19.12 -21.06
C THR A 94 5.25 19.65 -19.69
N LEU A 95 5.79 19.06 -18.62
CA LEU A 95 5.62 19.56 -17.26
C LEU A 95 6.73 20.57 -16.94
N GLU A 96 6.33 21.76 -16.47
CA GLU A 96 7.26 22.70 -15.89
C GLU A 96 7.62 22.28 -14.46
N PRO A 97 8.87 22.52 -13.98
CA PRO A 97 9.24 22.21 -12.58
C PRO A 97 8.30 22.82 -11.54
N SER A 98 7.72 23.98 -11.81
CA SER A 98 6.76 24.67 -10.95
C SER A 98 5.40 23.97 -10.83
N GLU A 99 5.10 23.04 -11.73
CA GLU A 99 3.88 22.22 -11.72
C GLU A 99 4.03 20.97 -10.86
N ILE A 100 5.25 20.70 -10.36
CA ILE A 100 5.58 19.55 -9.52
C ILE A 100 5.84 20.07 -8.10
N ILE A 101 4.92 19.80 -7.18
CA ILE A 101 4.92 20.36 -5.84
C ILE A 101 5.22 19.25 -4.84
N PHE A 102 6.31 19.39 -4.11
CA PHE A 102 6.67 18.50 -3.02
C PHE A 102 6.01 18.93 -1.71
N GLY A 103 5.67 17.95 -0.90
CA GLY A 103 5.04 18.21 0.38
C GLY A 103 4.98 16.96 1.26
N ARG A 104 4.20 17.08 2.33
CA ARG A 104 3.94 16.00 3.27
C ARG A 104 2.48 15.56 3.19
N GLY A 105 2.25 14.28 2.92
CA GLY A 105 0.96 13.64 3.09
C GLY A 105 0.80 13.17 4.54
N GLN A 106 -0.24 13.63 5.22
CA GLN A 106 -0.58 13.22 6.57
C GLN A 106 -1.92 12.51 6.57
N THR A 107 -1.93 11.26 7.07
CA THR A 107 -3.19 10.52 7.20
C THR A 107 -4.00 11.08 8.35
N GLN A 108 -5.25 11.39 8.07
CA GLN A 108 -6.23 11.83 9.04
C GLN A 108 -6.91 10.61 9.71
N ALA A 109 -7.62 10.84 10.81
CA ALA A 109 -8.31 9.79 11.56
C ALA A 109 -9.40 9.04 10.75
N ASP A 110 -9.88 9.64 9.68
CA ASP A 110 -10.87 9.07 8.75
C ASP A 110 -10.23 8.26 7.60
N GLY A 111 -8.89 8.15 7.59
CA GLY A 111 -8.12 7.45 6.56
C GLY A 111 -7.81 8.29 5.32
N SER A 112 -8.29 9.52 5.22
CA SER A 112 -7.92 10.45 4.14
C SER A 112 -6.48 10.95 4.32
N VAL A 113 -5.84 11.34 3.21
CA VAL A 113 -4.49 11.92 3.24
C VAL A 113 -4.58 13.42 2.93
N GLU A 114 -4.19 14.25 3.89
CA GLU A 114 -4.06 15.69 3.70
C GLU A 114 -2.67 16.03 3.20
N PHE A 115 -2.60 16.73 2.07
CA PHE A 115 -1.33 17.17 1.48
C PHE A 115 -0.96 18.57 1.98
N GLN A 116 0.20 18.68 2.60
CA GLN A 116 0.78 19.93 3.09
C GLN A 116 1.97 20.34 2.22
N PRO A 117 1.80 21.27 1.27
CA PRO A 117 2.87 21.68 0.35
C PRO A 117 4.04 22.33 1.09
N GLY A 118 5.26 22.07 0.62
CA GLY A 118 6.49 22.64 1.16
C GLY A 118 6.91 22.14 2.55
N THR A 119 6.13 21.25 3.16
CA THR A 119 6.45 20.71 4.49
C THR A 119 7.42 19.54 4.38
N THR A 120 8.59 19.69 4.97
CA THR A 120 9.63 18.67 5.03
C THR A 120 9.49 17.78 6.28
N PRO A 121 10.02 16.54 6.25
CA PRO A 121 10.54 15.84 5.09
C PRO A 121 9.44 15.46 4.11
N PHE A 122 9.77 15.50 2.80
CA PHE A 122 8.81 15.20 1.74
C PHE A 122 8.53 13.70 1.65
N ASN A 123 7.25 13.35 1.59
CA ASN A 123 6.78 11.99 1.29
C ASN A 123 5.64 11.99 0.25
N SER A 124 5.35 13.13 -0.33
CA SER A 124 4.25 13.31 -1.27
C SER A 124 4.64 14.25 -2.40
N VAL A 125 4.14 13.95 -3.59
CA VAL A 125 4.32 14.77 -4.77
C VAL A 125 2.97 15.05 -5.40
N ARG A 126 2.68 16.31 -5.61
CA ARG A 126 1.51 16.79 -6.36
C ARG A 126 1.94 17.27 -7.73
N VAL A 127 1.29 16.78 -8.77
CA VAL A 127 1.52 17.21 -10.14
C VAL A 127 0.27 17.89 -10.70
N ASN A 128 0.49 19.03 -11.35
CA ASN A 128 -0.53 19.84 -12.01
C ASN A 128 -0.32 19.74 -13.53
N ALA A 129 -1.20 19.04 -14.25
CA ALA A 129 -1.22 19.06 -15.70
C ALA A 129 -2.06 20.26 -16.18
N ILE A 130 -1.38 21.29 -16.71
CA ILE A 130 -1.97 22.61 -17.05
C ILE A 130 -2.01 22.78 -18.57
N ARG A 131 -3.16 23.19 -19.08
CA ARG A 131 -3.37 23.64 -20.46
C ARG A 131 -4.11 24.98 -20.44
N THR A 132 -3.35 26.09 -20.49
CA THR A 132 -3.85 27.46 -20.45
C THR A 132 -2.99 28.35 -21.35
N ASP A 133 -3.45 29.55 -21.65
CA ASP A 133 -2.69 30.55 -22.43
C ASP A 133 -1.33 30.90 -21.83
N ALA A 134 -1.23 30.85 -20.50
CA ALA A 134 0.00 31.17 -19.77
C ALA A 134 0.99 30.00 -19.70
N ASN A 135 0.58 28.79 -20.07
CA ASN A 135 1.39 27.59 -20.02
C ASN A 135 2.06 27.31 -21.37
N PRO A 136 3.32 26.82 -21.43
CA PRO A 136 3.98 26.49 -22.71
C PRO A 136 3.21 25.52 -23.59
N ASN A 137 2.39 24.64 -23.01
CA ASN A 137 1.56 23.69 -23.75
C ASN A 137 0.35 24.35 -24.43
N GLY A 138 -0.03 25.59 -24.05
CA GLY A 138 -1.17 26.30 -24.56
C GLY A 138 -2.53 25.66 -24.24
N PRO A 139 -3.65 26.33 -24.55
CA PRO A 139 -4.99 25.75 -24.43
C PRO A 139 -5.24 24.70 -25.51
N VAL A 140 -6.31 23.92 -25.37
CA VAL A 140 -6.72 22.90 -26.34
C VAL A 140 -7.68 23.51 -27.34
N PRO A 141 -7.41 23.45 -28.67
CA PRO A 141 -8.33 23.95 -29.69
C PRO A 141 -9.60 23.11 -29.74
N LEU A 142 -10.75 23.77 -29.91
CA LEU A 142 -12.04 23.15 -30.13
C LEU A 142 -12.37 23.11 -31.63
N PHE A 143 -13.06 22.04 -32.09
CA PHE A 143 -13.37 21.85 -33.49
C PHE A 143 -14.40 22.86 -33.99
N PHE A 144 -15.42 23.14 -33.21
CA PHE A 144 -16.55 23.99 -33.54
C PHE A 144 -16.65 25.22 -32.65
N GLY A 145 -15.74 25.38 -31.70
CA GLY A 145 -15.74 26.44 -30.67
C GLY A 145 -15.85 27.85 -31.24
N ALA A 146 -15.24 28.10 -32.42
CA ALA A 146 -15.32 29.39 -33.11
C ALA A 146 -16.76 29.80 -33.47
N PHE A 147 -17.67 28.85 -33.72
CA PHE A 147 -19.08 29.14 -34.05
C PHE A 147 -19.91 29.68 -32.88
N TYR A 148 -19.44 29.40 -31.61
CA TYR A 148 -20.10 29.90 -30.40
C TYR A 148 -19.20 30.77 -29.55
N GLY A 149 -18.08 31.28 -30.12
CA GLY A 149 -17.23 32.28 -29.51
C GLY A 149 -16.25 31.77 -28.48
N GLN A 150 -15.99 30.45 -28.43
CA GLN A 150 -15.02 29.78 -27.53
C GLN A 150 -14.10 28.88 -28.37
N PRO A 151 -13.09 29.43 -29.08
CA PRO A 151 -12.26 28.62 -29.97
C PRO A 151 -11.34 27.62 -29.24
N GLU A 152 -11.09 27.83 -27.98
CA GLU A 152 -10.11 27.10 -27.15
C GLU A 152 -10.68 26.73 -25.80
N PHE A 153 -10.10 25.72 -25.18
CA PHE A 153 -10.48 25.20 -23.88
C PHE A 153 -9.26 25.07 -22.98
N SER A 154 -9.33 25.71 -21.82
CA SER A 154 -8.29 25.67 -20.78
C SER A 154 -8.72 24.77 -19.63
N PHE A 155 -7.76 24.02 -19.05
CA PHE A 155 -8.02 23.22 -17.84
C PHE A 155 -6.76 23.04 -16.99
N LEU A 156 -7.00 22.66 -15.74
CA LEU A 156 -6.04 22.16 -14.77
C LEU A 156 -6.53 20.81 -14.25
N GLN A 157 -5.66 19.80 -14.29
CA GLN A 157 -5.87 18.52 -13.62
C GLN A 157 -4.75 18.29 -12.62
N THR A 158 -5.11 17.88 -11.42
CA THR A 158 -4.18 17.67 -10.32
C THR A 158 -4.27 16.26 -9.82
N ALA A 159 -3.12 15.63 -9.58
CA ALA A 159 -3.01 14.38 -8.83
C ALA A 159 -1.94 14.51 -7.75
N THR A 160 -2.13 13.81 -6.65
CA THR A 160 -1.15 13.77 -5.55
C THR A 160 -0.88 12.32 -5.21
N SER A 161 0.38 11.93 -5.20
CA SER A 161 0.82 10.61 -4.77
C SER A 161 1.71 10.73 -3.56
N SER A 162 1.49 9.85 -2.59
CA SER A 162 2.27 9.80 -1.36
C SER A 162 2.90 8.41 -1.21
N PHE A 163 4.11 8.36 -0.71
CA PHE A 163 4.71 7.09 -0.29
C PHE A 163 4.81 7.06 1.24
N ARG A 164 4.80 5.86 1.78
CA ARG A 164 5.02 5.61 3.19
C ARG A 164 6.17 4.64 3.33
N ASP A 165 7.19 5.06 4.04
CA ASP A 165 8.20 4.13 4.51
C ASP A 165 7.62 3.30 5.66
N VAL A 166 7.87 2.02 5.67
CA VAL A 166 7.44 1.13 6.75
C VAL A 166 8.64 0.69 7.58
N GLU A 167 8.50 0.79 8.90
CA GLU A 167 9.38 0.12 9.85
C GLU A 167 8.66 -1.12 10.37
N LEU A 168 9.20 -2.28 10.03
CA LEU A 168 8.64 -3.58 10.36
C LEU A 168 9.45 -4.25 11.46
N CYS A 169 8.81 -4.81 12.49
CA CYS A 169 9.45 -5.69 13.43
C CYS A 169 8.79 -7.08 13.41
N LEU A 170 9.55 -8.08 13.04
CA LEU A 170 9.14 -9.48 13.17
C LEU A 170 9.29 -9.91 14.63
N VAL A 171 8.23 -10.45 15.22
CA VAL A 171 8.20 -10.98 16.59
C VAL A 171 7.93 -12.47 16.51
N LEU A 172 9.00 -13.27 16.61
CA LEU A 172 9.00 -14.68 16.28
C LEU A 172 9.05 -15.56 17.54
N ASP A 173 8.15 -16.53 17.59
CA ASP A 173 8.09 -17.51 18.69
C ASP A 173 9.26 -18.49 18.61
N ARG A 174 10.04 -18.60 19.71
CA ARG A 174 11.07 -19.62 19.91
C ARG A 174 10.78 -20.50 21.14
N SER A 175 9.50 -20.67 21.48
CA SER A 175 9.09 -21.64 22.49
C SER A 175 9.37 -23.07 22.05
N VAL A 176 9.39 -24.02 22.99
CA VAL A 176 9.70 -25.43 22.67
C VAL A 176 8.73 -26.03 21.66
N SER A 177 7.48 -25.56 21.62
CA SER A 177 6.47 -26.02 20.66
C SER A 177 6.89 -25.83 19.21
N MET A 178 7.65 -24.78 18.90
CA MET A 178 8.19 -24.54 17.56
C MET A 178 9.18 -25.62 17.08
N LYS A 179 9.66 -26.49 17.97
CA LYS A 179 10.48 -27.67 17.60
C LYS A 179 9.65 -28.92 17.28
N PHE A 180 8.32 -28.90 17.48
CA PHE A 180 7.47 -29.97 17.00
C PHE A 180 7.44 -30.02 15.48
N GLU A 181 7.16 -31.21 14.97
CA GLU A 181 6.84 -31.37 13.56
C GLU A 181 5.55 -30.61 13.22
N ILE A 182 5.47 -30.10 11.98
CA ILE A 182 4.32 -29.33 11.50
C ILE A 182 3.04 -30.14 11.62
N ALA A 183 3.08 -31.41 11.12
CA ALA A 183 2.01 -32.36 11.32
C ALA A 183 2.30 -33.22 12.55
N ARG A 184 1.86 -32.76 13.72
CA ARG A 184 2.08 -33.49 14.96
C ARG A 184 1.27 -34.78 15.01
N THR A 185 1.94 -35.93 15.10
CA THR A 185 1.30 -37.22 15.27
C THR A 185 1.13 -37.60 16.74
N ALA A 186 0.06 -38.30 17.07
CA ALA A 186 -0.13 -38.88 18.41
C ALA A 186 1.05 -39.80 18.76
N GLY A 187 1.69 -39.55 19.91
CA GLY A 187 2.88 -40.33 20.33
C GLY A 187 4.22 -39.72 19.92
N GLY A 188 4.23 -38.54 19.28
CA GLY A 188 5.45 -37.79 18.99
C GLY A 188 6.18 -37.27 20.25
N PRO A 189 7.38 -36.69 20.09
CA PRO A 189 8.23 -36.27 21.22
C PRO A 189 7.53 -35.23 22.10
N SER A 190 7.79 -35.29 23.40
CA SER A 190 7.29 -34.33 24.37
C SER A 190 8.17 -33.08 24.41
N ASN A 191 7.65 -31.96 24.96
CA ASN A 191 8.43 -30.73 25.23
C ASN A 191 9.75 -31.02 25.97
N ARG A 192 9.71 -31.96 26.92
CA ARG A 192 10.91 -32.35 27.69
C ARG A 192 12.00 -32.94 26.81
N GLN A 193 11.63 -33.77 25.81
CA GLN A 193 12.56 -34.41 24.86
C GLN A 193 13.14 -33.40 23.87
N LEU A 194 12.33 -32.45 23.40
CA LEU A 194 12.76 -31.43 22.43
C LEU A 194 13.54 -30.28 23.03
N ARG A 195 13.45 -30.09 24.38
CA ARG A 195 14.03 -28.93 25.04
C ARG A 195 15.55 -28.79 24.80
N CYS A 196 16.28 -29.87 24.79
CA CYS A 196 17.75 -29.86 24.75
C CYS A 196 18.34 -30.32 23.41
N ILE A 197 17.56 -30.29 22.35
CA ILE A 197 18.01 -30.62 20.99
C ILE A 197 17.85 -29.42 20.06
N LEU A 198 18.53 -29.45 18.92
CA LEU A 198 18.35 -28.47 17.85
C LEU A 198 16.96 -28.64 17.21
N PRO A 199 16.40 -27.59 16.57
CA PRO A 199 15.18 -27.73 15.78
C PRO A 199 15.41 -28.71 14.62
N GLY A 200 14.45 -29.59 14.37
CA GLY A 200 14.51 -30.54 13.27
C GLY A 200 14.17 -29.90 11.92
N ALA A 201 14.62 -30.52 10.82
CA ALA A 201 14.36 -30.01 9.47
C ALA A 201 12.86 -29.91 9.10
N ASN A 202 11.99 -30.74 9.71
CA ASN A 202 10.55 -30.73 9.53
C ASN A 202 9.81 -30.04 10.69
N SER A 203 10.52 -29.28 11.53
CA SER A 203 9.92 -28.58 12.66
C SER A 203 9.13 -27.34 12.19
N ARG A 204 8.22 -26.89 13.03
CA ARG A 204 7.50 -25.60 12.82
C ARG A 204 8.48 -24.44 12.69
N TRP A 205 9.59 -24.46 13.45
CA TRP A 205 10.67 -23.49 13.34
C TRP A 205 11.31 -23.49 11.94
N ALA A 206 11.61 -24.66 11.37
CA ALA A 206 12.16 -24.76 10.03
C ALA A 206 11.18 -24.23 8.96
N GLY A 207 9.88 -24.46 9.16
CA GLY A 207 8.83 -23.88 8.32
C GLY A 207 8.78 -22.35 8.44
N LEU A 208 8.86 -21.82 9.65
CA LEU A 208 8.96 -20.40 9.92
C LEU A 208 10.20 -19.78 9.26
N ASP A 209 11.37 -20.37 9.49
CA ASP A 209 12.63 -19.89 8.89
C ASP A 209 12.54 -19.79 7.38
N SER A 210 12.01 -20.83 6.72
CA SER A 210 11.81 -20.82 5.27
C SER A 210 10.86 -19.72 4.80
N ALA A 211 9.74 -19.53 5.48
CA ALA A 211 8.75 -18.51 5.12
C ALA A 211 9.29 -17.09 5.35
N VAL A 212 10.02 -16.85 6.44
CA VAL A 212 10.66 -15.55 6.70
C VAL A 212 11.73 -15.26 5.65
N ARG A 213 12.56 -16.23 5.25
CA ARG A 213 13.57 -16.02 4.19
C ARG A 213 12.94 -15.65 2.85
N LEU A 214 11.86 -16.31 2.45
CA LEU A 214 11.11 -15.93 1.23
C LEU A 214 10.52 -14.53 1.34
N PHE A 215 10.01 -14.16 2.50
CA PHE A 215 9.53 -12.80 2.74
C PHE A 215 10.65 -11.76 2.63
N LEU A 216 11.85 -12.04 3.17
CA LEU A 216 13.01 -11.19 3.03
C LEU A 216 13.48 -11.09 1.57
N ASP A 217 13.38 -12.18 0.78
CA ASP A 217 13.69 -12.16 -0.65
C ASP A 217 12.71 -11.25 -1.43
N GLU A 218 11.42 -11.23 -1.04
CA GLU A 218 10.41 -10.33 -1.62
C GLU A 218 10.68 -8.85 -1.24
N LEU A 219 11.09 -8.59 0.01
CA LEU A 219 11.50 -7.25 0.45
C LEU A 219 12.75 -6.76 -0.29
N ASP A 220 13.77 -7.63 -0.46
CA ASP A 220 15.00 -7.30 -1.19
C ASP A 220 14.72 -7.01 -2.68
N ALA A 221 13.68 -7.62 -3.24
CA ALA A 221 13.22 -7.37 -4.61
C ALA A 221 12.31 -6.13 -4.72
N SER A 222 11.78 -5.63 -3.60
CA SER A 222 10.93 -4.45 -3.54
C SER A 222 11.75 -3.20 -3.87
N PRO A 223 11.20 -2.28 -4.66
CA PRO A 223 11.83 -0.98 -4.85
C PRO A 223 11.75 -0.06 -3.62
N ALA A 224 10.85 -0.33 -2.71
CA ALA A 224 10.73 0.41 -1.46
C ALA A 224 11.85 0.01 -0.48
N ARG A 225 12.35 0.96 0.31
CA ARG A 225 13.39 0.71 1.31
C ARG A 225 12.73 0.47 2.68
N GLU A 226 12.08 -0.69 2.80
CA GLU A 226 11.56 -1.10 4.08
C GLU A 226 12.71 -1.31 5.07
N ARG A 227 12.49 -0.90 6.31
CA ARG A 227 13.40 -1.18 7.41
C ARG A 227 12.80 -2.28 8.27
N ILE A 228 13.59 -3.30 8.51
CA ILE A 228 13.12 -4.49 9.22
C ILE A 228 14.00 -4.79 10.43
N GLY A 229 13.36 -5.17 11.53
CA GLY A 229 14.00 -5.68 12.73
C GLY A 229 13.43 -7.04 13.13
N MET A 230 14.07 -7.71 14.06
CA MET A 230 13.63 -9.01 14.56
C MET A 230 13.76 -9.08 16.09
N VAL A 231 12.69 -9.48 16.72
CA VAL A 231 12.59 -9.87 18.11
C VAL A 231 12.21 -11.34 18.18
N THR A 232 12.82 -12.11 19.05
CA THR A 232 12.32 -13.46 19.37
C THR A 232 11.81 -13.52 20.81
N PHE A 233 10.82 -14.37 21.04
CA PHE A 233 10.26 -14.55 22.37
C PHE A 233 10.03 -16.01 22.74
N ALA A 234 10.06 -16.27 24.06
CA ALA A 234 9.64 -17.53 24.66
C ALA A 234 9.14 -17.24 26.09
N SER A 235 9.79 -17.75 27.11
CA SER A 235 9.69 -17.32 28.50
C SER A 235 11.06 -17.31 29.16
N ASP A 236 11.20 -16.63 30.28
CA ASP A 236 12.36 -16.79 31.12
C ASP A 236 12.53 -18.27 31.50
N ALA A 237 13.70 -18.79 31.30
CA ALA A 237 14.01 -20.17 31.59
C ALA A 237 15.48 -20.33 32.00
N SER A 238 15.70 -21.10 33.05
CA SER A 238 17.02 -21.53 33.43
C SER A 238 17.31 -22.96 33.01
N ASP A 239 18.57 -23.26 32.78
CA ASP A 239 19.07 -24.43 32.09
C ASP A 239 18.75 -25.76 32.78
N GLY A 240 18.01 -26.61 32.06
CA GLY A 240 17.93 -28.03 32.34
C GLY A 240 18.70 -28.90 31.32
N CYS A 241 19.52 -28.28 30.45
CA CYS A 241 20.21 -28.95 29.33
C CYS A 241 21.74 -29.08 29.56
N GLY A 242 22.24 -28.67 30.74
CA GLY A 242 23.66 -28.76 31.10
C GLY A 242 24.51 -27.66 30.48
N GLY A 243 24.73 -26.57 31.18
CA GLY A 243 25.54 -25.44 30.66
C GLY A 243 25.27 -24.10 31.34
N GLY A 244 24.34 -24.03 32.29
CA GLY A 244 24.06 -22.79 33.06
C GLY A 244 23.47 -21.64 32.19
N ARG A 245 22.79 -21.94 31.09
CA ARG A 245 22.21 -20.93 30.23
C ARG A 245 20.97 -20.33 30.87
N VAL A 246 20.90 -19.02 30.90
CA VAL A 246 19.69 -18.26 31.21
C VAL A 246 19.15 -17.68 29.92
N LEU A 247 17.90 -17.98 29.61
CA LEU A 247 17.19 -17.45 28.47
C LEU A 247 16.17 -16.44 28.97
N THR A 248 16.12 -15.28 28.32
CA THR A 248 15.15 -14.22 28.59
C THR A 248 13.85 -14.50 27.88
N ALA A 249 12.73 -13.95 28.38
CA ALA A 249 11.43 -14.09 27.77
C ALA A 249 11.38 -13.45 26.37
N SER A 250 12.06 -12.34 26.17
CA SER A 250 12.23 -11.67 24.88
C SER A 250 13.69 -11.35 24.60
N ARG A 251 14.00 -11.16 23.32
CA ARG A 251 15.31 -10.71 22.86
C ARG A 251 15.17 -9.92 21.57
N LEU A 252 15.76 -8.72 21.55
CA LEU A 252 16.01 -8.00 20.31
C LEU A 252 17.20 -8.64 19.60
N ASP A 253 16.95 -9.42 18.57
CA ASP A 253 17.98 -10.13 17.79
C ASP A 253 18.59 -9.23 16.71
N GLN A 254 17.77 -8.42 16.06
CA GLN A 254 18.18 -7.47 15.06
C GLN A 254 17.44 -6.14 15.24
N PRO A 255 18.15 -5.03 15.50
CA PRO A 255 17.57 -3.69 15.44
C PRO A 255 17.03 -3.36 14.06
N ILE A 256 16.02 -2.49 14.01
CA ILE A 256 15.42 -2.05 12.75
C ILE A 256 16.50 -1.40 11.83
N SER A 257 16.71 -1.99 10.67
CA SER A 257 17.71 -1.58 9.69
C SER A 257 17.24 -1.92 8.27
N GLU A 258 17.95 -1.44 7.26
CA GLU A 258 17.71 -1.80 5.85
C GLU A 258 18.34 -3.16 5.48
N SER A 259 19.10 -3.79 6.39
CA SER A 259 19.80 -5.04 6.13
C SER A 259 18.94 -6.26 6.48
N THR A 260 18.49 -6.97 5.47
CA THR A 260 17.82 -8.27 5.59
C THR A 260 18.80 -9.40 5.93
N ASP A 261 20.08 -9.29 5.54
CA ASP A 261 21.13 -10.26 5.83
C ASP A 261 21.35 -10.46 7.34
N ALA A 262 21.22 -9.40 8.13
CA ALA A 262 21.36 -9.48 9.56
C ALA A 262 20.28 -10.38 10.21
N ILE A 263 19.05 -10.33 9.68
CA ILE A 263 17.95 -11.22 10.11
C ILE A 263 18.24 -12.66 9.68
N ARG A 264 18.71 -12.90 8.45
CA ARG A 264 19.11 -14.22 7.98
C ARG A 264 20.17 -14.86 8.88
N ASN A 265 21.18 -14.07 9.28
CA ASN A 265 22.23 -14.52 10.21
C ASN A 265 21.69 -14.83 11.62
N ALA A 266 20.71 -14.06 12.10
CA ALA A 266 20.05 -14.34 13.38
C ALA A 266 19.25 -15.64 13.31
N LEU A 267 18.51 -15.90 12.22
CA LEU A 267 17.83 -17.18 12.00
C LEU A 267 18.81 -18.37 11.97
N ASP A 268 19.96 -18.22 11.28
CA ASP A 268 21.00 -19.25 11.25
C ASP A 268 21.54 -19.55 12.66
N THR A 269 21.62 -18.55 13.52
CA THR A 269 22.01 -18.73 14.93
C THR A 269 21.00 -19.62 15.67
N TYR A 270 19.70 -19.42 15.46
CA TYR A 270 18.67 -20.26 16.07
C TYR A 270 18.60 -21.67 15.46
N ASN A 271 18.87 -21.83 14.19
CA ASN A 271 18.95 -23.15 13.55
C ASN A 271 20.09 -23.99 14.14
N ASN A 272 21.16 -23.37 14.60
CA ASN A 272 22.37 -24.03 15.09
C ASN A 272 22.55 -23.90 16.62
N SER A 273 21.53 -23.49 17.38
CA SER A 273 21.61 -23.34 18.83
C SER A 273 20.45 -24.04 19.54
N ILE A 274 20.70 -24.42 20.80
CA ILE A 274 19.69 -24.95 21.71
C ILE A 274 18.99 -23.77 22.37
N TRP A 275 17.69 -23.73 22.24
CA TRP A 275 16.81 -22.79 22.89
C TRP A 275 15.56 -23.51 23.42
N PHE A 276 14.90 -22.90 24.41
CA PHE A 276 13.74 -23.48 25.09
C PHE A 276 12.99 -22.37 25.86
N GLY A 277 11.84 -22.68 26.36
CA GLY A 277 10.95 -21.79 27.11
C GLY A 277 9.50 -22.13 26.84
N SER A 278 8.61 -21.55 27.61
CA SER A 278 7.17 -21.51 27.34
C SER A 278 6.87 -20.33 26.40
N THR A 279 5.61 -19.96 26.23
CA THR A 279 5.16 -18.96 25.26
C THR A 279 4.70 -17.69 25.99
N ASP A 280 5.53 -16.63 25.98
CA ASP A 280 5.20 -15.30 26.49
C ASP A 280 5.15 -14.30 25.35
N ILE A 281 3.99 -14.27 24.65
CA ILE A 281 3.76 -13.42 23.50
C ILE A 281 3.85 -11.93 23.87
N THR A 282 3.40 -11.58 25.08
CA THR A 282 3.40 -10.20 25.57
C THR A 282 4.81 -9.65 25.72
N ALA A 283 5.76 -10.47 26.19
CA ALA A 283 7.16 -10.07 26.27
C ALA A 283 7.73 -9.71 24.90
N GLY A 284 7.39 -10.50 23.86
CA GLY A 284 7.82 -10.22 22.49
C GLY A 284 7.23 -8.92 21.93
N ILE A 285 5.93 -8.69 22.12
CA ILE A 285 5.25 -7.46 21.67
C ILE A 285 5.87 -6.23 22.37
N ASN A 286 6.06 -6.29 23.69
CA ASN A 286 6.60 -5.17 24.46
C ASN A 286 8.06 -4.85 24.09
N GLU A 287 8.90 -5.85 23.83
CA GLU A 287 10.28 -5.65 23.37
C GLU A 287 10.30 -4.93 22.02
N ALA A 288 9.49 -5.40 21.05
CA ALA A 288 9.38 -4.76 19.74
C ALA A 288 8.83 -3.32 19.85
N ARG A 289 7.81 -3.11 20.69
CA ARG A 289 7.25 -1.79 20.97
C ARG A 289 8.29 -0.81 21.49
N GLN A 290 9.02 -1.20 22.52
CA GLN A 290 10.07 -0.35 23.11
C GLN A 290 11.14 0.01 22.09
N HIS A 291 11.56 -0.95 21.28
CA HIS A 291 12.55 -0.71 20.23
C HIS A 291 12.03 0.27 19.16
N MET A 292 10.79 0.12 18.71
CA MET A 292 10.17 1.01 17.72
C MET A 292 9.97 2.43 18.24
N LEU A 293 9.73 2.61 19.53
CA LEU A 293 9.60 3.95 20.14
C LEU A 293 10.93 4.71 20.17
N VAL A 294 12.04 4.01 20.36
CA VAL A 294 13.39 4.62 20.33
C VAL A 294 13.78 5.02 18.91
N SER A 295 13.36 4.24 17.90
CA SER A 295 13.63 4.47 16.48
C SER A 295 12.68 5.49 15.84
N ALA A 296 11.79 6.14 16.60
CA ALA A 296 10.64 6.89 16.09
C ALA A 296 10.97 7.92 14.98
N ASN A 297 10.74 7.55 13.73
CA ASN A 297 10.62 8.48 12.62
C ASN A 297 9.12 8.77 12.40
N PRO A 298 8.65 10.03 12.56
CA PRO A 298 7.23 10.38 12.47
C PRO A 298 6.64 10.22 11.06
N LEU A 299 7.47 9.94 10.05
CA LEU A 299 7.05 9.74 8.66
C LEU A 299 6.85 8.28 8.29
N ARG A 300 7.18 7.35 9.19
CA ARG A 300 7.14 5.93 8.92
C ARG A 300 5.97 5.29 9.61
N ASP A 301 5.26 4.44 8.88
CA ASP A 301 4.29 3.55 9.48
C ASP A 301 5.04 2.45 10.22
N ARG A 302 4.67 2.21 11.48
CA ARG A 302 5.32 1.23 12.34
C ARG A 302 4.44 0.00 12.47
N VAL A 303 4.98 -1.15 12.13
CA VAL A 303 4.25 -2.41 12.06
C VAL A 303 4.99 -3.50 12.83
N ILE A 304 4.30 -4.16 13.72
CA ILE A 304 4.74 -5.39 14.39
C ILE A 304 3.99 -6.56 13.76
N VAL A 305 4.71 -7.64 13.45
CA VAL A 305 4.13 -8.91 13.00
C VAL A 305 4.50 -10.00 13.99
N VAL A 306 3.52 -10.47 14.74
CA VAL A 306 3.69 -11.53 15.72
C VAL A 306 3.39 -12.88 15.10
N LEU A 307 4.33 -13.82 15.18
CA LEU A 307 4.11 -15.20 14.77
C LEU A 307 4.28 -16.15 15.94
N THR A 308 3.29 -17.02 16.15
CA THR A 308 3.28 -18.04 17.21
C THR A 308 2.55 -19.31 16.78
N ASP A 309 2.98 -20.45 17.31
CA ASP A 309 2.28 -21.75 17.18
C ASP A 309 1.57 -22.15 18.48
N GLY A 310 1.59 -21.29 19.51
CA GLY A 310 1.16 -21.62 20.86
C GLY A 310 0.13 -20.67 21.45
N THR A 311 -0.21 -20.95 22.70
CA THR A 311 -1.09 -20.18 23.54
C THR A 311 -0.25 -19.40 24.56
N HIS A 312 -0.56 -18.12 24.75
CA HIS A 312 0.04 -17.32 25.82
C HIS A 312 -0.23 -17.93 27.18
N ARG A 313 0.82 -18.02 28.05
CA ARG A 313 0.75 -18.77 29.30
C ARG A 313 1.05 -17.93 30.56
N PHE A 314 1.02 -16.62 30.43
CA PHE A 314 1.35 -15.69 31.51
C PHE A 314 0.18 -14.75 31.80
N ASN A 315 0.00 -14.36 33.07
CA ASN A 315 -1.20 -13.63 33.51
C ASN A 315 -0.92 -12.14 33.81
N ALA A 316 0.33 -11.67 33.73
CA ALA A 316 0.68 -10.30 34.14
C ALA A 316 0.06 -9.25 33.19
N GLN A 317 0.10 -9.50 31.90
CA GLN A 317 -0.53 -8.71 30.84
C GLN A 317 -0.89 -9.66 29.71
N GLN A 318 -2.05 -9.45 29.11
CA GLN A 318 -2.48 -10.28 27.96
C GLN A 318 -2.03 -9.68 26.62
N PRO A 319 -1.76 -10.48 25.60
CA PRO A 319 -1.35 -10.00 24.27
C PRO A 319 -2.26 -8.93 23.66
N PRO A 320 -3.62 -9.03 23.77
CA PRO A 320 -4.51 -7.97 23.28
C PRO A 320 -4.33 -6.62 23.98
N GLU A 321 -3.95 -6.61 25.25
CA GLU A 321 -3.67 -5.39 26.03
C GLU A 321 -2.38 -4.73 25.54
N ALA A 322 -1.31 -5.52 25.35
CA ALA A 322 -0.04 -5.05 24.83
C ALA A 322 -0.19 -4.49 23.39
N ALA A 323 -0.98 -5.16 22.56
CA ALA A 323 -1.29 -4.68 21.20
C ALA A 323 -2.10 -3.37 21.20
N ALA A 324 -3.04 -3.21 22.14
CA ALA A 324 -3.78 -1.95 22.31
C ALA A 324 -2.87 -0.80 22.77
N GLU A 325 -1.82 -1.08 23.52
CA GLU A 325 -0.79 -0.08 23.85
C GLU A 325 0.02 0.32 22.62
N CYS A 326 0.42 -0.65 21.79
CA CYS A 326 1.09 -0.38 20.52
C CYS A 326 0.26 0.56 19.64
N LEU A 327 -1.04 0.28 19.48
CA LEU A 327 -1.93 1.10 18.67
C LEU A 327 -2.04 2.54 19.18
N ARG A 328 -2.14 2.75 20.51
CA ARG A 328 -2.16 4.09 21.11
C ARG A 328 -0.89 4.91 20.82
N GLU A 329 0.22 4.24 20.55
CA GLU A 329 1.51 4.83 20.19
C GLU A 329 1.76 4.85 18.67
N GLY A 330 0.72 4.54 17.86
CA GLY A 330 0.79 4.54 16.40
C GLY A 330 1.59 3.38 15.82
N ILE A 331 1.60 2.23 16.49
CA ILE A 331 2.22 0.98 16.03
C ILE A 331 1.12 -0.03 15.76
N ILE A 332 1.00 -0.52 14.53
CA ILE A 332 0.02 -1.53 14.13
C ILE A 332 0.56 -2.92 14.45
N VAL A 333 -0.29 -3.81 14.97
CA VAL A 333 0.10 -5.18 15.31
C VAL A 333 -0.70 -6.18 14.48
N HIS A 334 -0.04 -6.84 13.53
CA HIS A 334 -0.57 -8.00 12.82
C HIS A 334 -0.17 -9.28 13.52
N THR A 335 -0.98 -10.32 13.37
CA THR A 335 -0.68 -11.62 13.96
C THR A 335 -0.82 -12.74 12.93
N ILE A 336 0.08 -13.71 13.00
CA ILE A 336 0.05 -14.94 12.23
C ILE A 336 0.11 -16.11 13.21
N THR A 337 -0.90 -16.98 13.19
CA THR A 337 -0.87 -18.25 13.92
C THR A 337 -0.44 -19.36 13.00
N PHE A 338 0.38 -20.27 13.51
CA PHE A 338 0.92 -21.39 12.75
C PHE A 338 0.62 -22.71 13.44
N SER A 339 0.03 -23.64 12.75
CA SER A 339 -0.47 -24.95 13.22
C SER A 339 -1.83 -24.91 13.93
N ASP A 340 -2.48 -26.09 13.97
CA ASP A 340 -3.80 -26.28 14.58
C ASP A 340 -3.83 -26.13 16.12
N GLU A 341 -2.66 -26.08 16.78
CA GLU A 341 -2.54 -25.95 18.23
C GLU A 341 -2.46 -24.49 18.71
N ALA A 342 -2.39 -23.53 17.76
CA ALA A 342 -2.27 -22.11 18.08
C ALA A 342 -3.59 -21.52 18.62
N ASP A 343 -3.48 -20.52 19.46
CA ASP A 343 -4.64 -19.76 20.00
C ASP A 343 -5.16 -18.77 18.96
N LEU A 344 -6.05 -19.26 18.07
CA LEU A 344 -6.65 -18.43 17.03
C LEU A 344 -7.44 -17.26 17.60
N ALA A 345 -8.28 -17.50 18.62
CA ALA A 345 -9.17 -16.48 19.17
C ALA A 345 -8.40 -15.37 19.88
N GLY A 346 -7.41 -15.74 20.72
CA GLY A 346 -6.55 -14.78 21.41
C GLY A 346 -5.71 -13.94 20.46
N MET A 347 -5.19 -14.55 19.37
CA MET A 347 -4.38 -13.83 18.40
C MET A 347 -5.22 -12.97 17.46
N GLN A 348 -6.45 -13.38 17.14
CA GLN A 348 -7.41 -12.55 16.42
C GLN A 348 -7.78 -11.29 17.21
N GLU A 349 -8.07 -11.44 18.52
CA GLU A 349 -8.34 -10.32 19.40
C GLU A 349 -7.11 -9.41 19.55
N THR A 350 -5.90 -9.98 19.60
CA THR A 350 -4.64 -9.24 19.63
C THR A 350 -4.47 -8.35 18.41
N ALA A 351 -4.68 -8.90 17.22
CA ALA A 351 -4.62 -8.14 15.98
C ALA A 351 -5.69 -7.04 15.93
N LEU A 352 -6.94 -7.35 16.29
CA LEU A 352 -8.04 -6.40 16.31
C LEU A 352 -7.74 -5.19 17.21
N ARG A 353 -7.26 -5.44 18.43
CA ARG A 353 -6.89 -4.37 19.37
C ARG A 353 -5.64 -3.62 18.98
N GLY A 354 -4.75 -4.26 18.23
CA GLY A 354 -3.56 -3.65 17.63
C GLY A 354 -3.80 -2.91 16.32
N GLY A 355 -5.06 -2.79 15.86
CA GLY A 355 -5.41 -2.12 14.60
C GLY A 355 -4.96 -2.85 13.34
N GLY A 356 -4.54 -4.12 13.47
CA GLY A 356 -4.04 -4.95 12.38
C GLY A 356 -4.99 -6.08 11.98
N THR A 357 -4.44 -7.06 11.27
CA THR A 357 -5.16 -8.23 10.77
C THR A 357 -4.55 -9.51 11.32
N HIS A 358 -5.38 -10.53 11.50
CA HIS A 358 -4.97 -11.87 11.87
C HIS A 358 -5.01 -12.79 10.65
N GLN A 359 -3.99 -13.65 10.50
CA GLN A 359 -3.95 -14.72 9.52
C GLN A 359 -3.61 -16.04 10.20
N HIS A 360 -4.17 -17.14 9.68
CA HIS A 360 -3.87 -18.48 10.16
C HIS A 360 -3.22 -19.30 9.05
N ALA A 361 -2.15 -19.98 9.38
CA ALA A 361 -1.40 -20.87 8.50
C ALA A 361 -1.42 -22.29 9.08
N ALA A 362 -2.10 -23.21 8.40
CA ALA A 362 -2.13 -24.62 8.80
C ALA A 362 -0.83 -25.37 8.41
N ASN A 363 -0.12 -24.87 7.40
CA ASN A 363 1.10 -25.45 6.84
C ASN A 363 2.07 -24.37 6.35
N VAL A 364 3.25 -24.77 5.86
CA VAL A 364 4.30 -23.83 5.39
C VAL A 364 3.87 -23.05 4.17
N ALA A 365 3.09 -23.62 3.26
CA ALA A 365 2.60 -22.92 2.08
C ALA A 365 1.64 -21.77 2.47
N ASP A 366 0.72 -22.04 3.41
CA ASP A 366 -0.18 -21.03 3.96
C ASP A 366 0.61 -19.93 4.70
N LEU A 367 1.68 -20.32 5.42
CA LEU A 367 2.54 -19.36 6.13
C LEU A 367 3.27 -18.45 5.14
N THR A 368 3.81 -19.00 4.07
CA THR A 368 4.46 -18.23 2.99
C THR A 368 3.47 -17.26 2.33
N GLU A 369 2.25 -17.73 2.05
CA GLU A 369 1.21 -16.87 1.48
C GLU A 369 0.77 -15.75 2.44
N SER A 370 0.75 -16.03 3.76
CA SER A 370 0.47 -15.03 4.78
C SER A 370 1.51 -13.91 4.80
N PHE A 371 2.79 -14.26 4.70
CA PHE A 371 3.87 -13.27 4.58
C PHE A 371 3.82 -12.49 3.27
N ARG A 372 3.49 -13.15 2.15
CA ARG A 372 3.33 -12.48 0.84
C ARG A 372 2.19 -11.45 0.86
N ARG A 373 1.04 -11.79 1.43
CA ARG A 373 -0.08 -10.85 1.60
C ARG A 373 0.30 -9.66 2.47
N LEU A 374 1.08 -9.92 3.52
CA LEU A 374 1.60 -8.86 4.37
C LEU A 374 2.53 -7.93 3.59
N ALA A 375 3.51 -8.46 2.85
CA ALA A 375 4.40 -7.67 1.99
C ALA A 375 3.62 -6.81 0.99
N GLY A 376 2.61 -7.39 0.31
CA GLY A 376 1.74 -6.66 -0.60
C GLY A 376 0.93 -5.53 0.07
N SER A 377 0.58 -5.68 1.36
CA SER A 377 -0.14 -4.65 2.11
C SER A 377 0.76 -3.51 2.62
N LEU A 378 2.07 -3.75 2.75
CA LEU A 378 3.04 -2.74 3.19
C LEU A 378 3.49 -1.81 2.07
N SER A 379 3.47 -2.27 0.82
CA SER A 379 3.98 -1.55 -0.37
C SER A 379 2.94 -0.62 -1.03
N ILE A 380 1.90 -0.16 -0.32
CA ILE A 380 0.83 0.64 -0.92
C ILE A 380 1.27 2.10 -1.07
N ILE A 381 1.45 2.53 -2.34
CA ILE A 381 1.42 3.95 -2.71
C ILE A 381 -0.04 4.40 -2.63
N THR A 382 -0.39 5.24 -1.67
CA THR A 382 -1.75 5.79 -1.52
C THR A 382 -1.99 6.90 -2.54
N GLU A 383 -3.09 6.77 -3.29
CA GLU A 383 -3.62 7.80 -4.20
C GLU A 383 -4.27 8.97 -3.45
#